data_1fbd432c18bbc8fda125c67b192b2845
#
_entry.id   1fbd432c18bbc8fda125c67b192b2845
#
_cell.length_a   1.000
_cell.length_b   1.000
_cell.length_c   1.000
_cell.angle_alpha   90.00
_cell.angle_beta   90.00
_cell.angle_gamma   90.00
#
_symmetry.space_group_name_H-M   'P 1'
#
loop_
_entity.id
_entity.type
_entity.pdbx_description
1 polymer ?
#
loop_
_entity_poly.entity_id
_entity_poly.type
_entity_poly.pdbx_seq_one_letter_code
_entity_poly.pdbx_strand_id
1 'polypeptide(L)'
;TSYSAKECLEQLTDNGIFTPLQTQEDEFRKDNGFQKPYSTVQGEIGLFLTDAFNCIWKIADAYRKKELPLEKALSDKVLKAILHYGNIELGRPNDGPRFHASCFAIPTAAVNIYYAYLAQMEGAEIGQGRALLRGVCDMLKALGLQAWTQPLRHDETDENVVSISRFRNHVWWVGGNALAYRSLLPVAAMYRSIPMIDLLAEVCQRGISMTSQNTYSEAFWTEGFTADGAGWGHGKQCLIWGYPIDGTSNALSILNLLKGTPWSKALNRDNAEAILNFLRGGSWYYYKGYRLPCLDRGSYVYNPMEQSIPYAKMLDNIVTNWIDSFTPEEQKELQQLQVEVKKNRINMNNYVLGVYNGTRWFFNNDDLIKKTSDYHITVNMASVRCDGLESAVNMADEYNFYPTDGLTLFQ
;
A
#
# COMPACT_ATOMS: atom_id res chain seq x y z
N THR A 1 22.24 -2.77 -3.80
CA THR A 1 22.90 -1.88 -4.76
C THR A 1 21.90 -1.48 -5.84
N SER A 2 21.69 -0.18 -6.05
CA SER A 2 20.75 0.30 -7.08
C SER A 2 21.51 0.50 -8.39
N TYR A 3 21.17 -0.28 -9.41
CA TYR A 3 21.73 -0.17 -10.76
C TYR A 3 20.93 0.84 -11.60
N SER A 4 21.62 1.54 -12.53
CA SER A 4 20.97 2.35 -13.56
C SER A 4 20.33 1.46 -14.64
N ALA A 5 19.48 2.05 -15.49
CA ALA A 5 18.88 1.33 -16.62
C ALA A 5 19.96 0.78 -17.58
N LYS A 6 21.00 1.57 -17.84
CA LYS A 6 22.12 1.16 -18.68
C LYS A 6 22.89 -0.02 -18.09
N GLU A 7 23.19 0.04 -16.79
CA GLU A 7 23.84 -1.05 -16.07
C GLU A 7 22.98 -2.32 -16.06
N CYS A 8 21.68 -2.18 -15.82
CA CYS A 8 20.73 -3.31 -15.90
C CYS A 8 20.79 -3.97 -17.28
N LEU A 9 20.80 -3.18 -18.34
CA LEU A 9 20.83 -3.70 -19.71
C LEU A 9 22.17 -4.40 -20.03
N GLU A 10 23.30 -3.82 -19.59
CA GLU A 10 24.63 -4.39 -19.78
C GLU A 10 24.84 -5.70 -19.00
N GLN A 11 24.16 -5.88 -17.87
CA GLN A 11 24.23 -7.08 -17.04
C GLN A 11 23.43 -8.26 -17.59
N LEU A 12 22.58 -8.04 -18.58
CA LEU A 12 21.81 -9.13 -19.19
C LEU A 12 22.69 -9.94 -20.15
N THR A 13 22.69 -11.26 -19.97
CA THR A 13 23.20 -12.20 -20.96
C THR A 13 22.25 -12.30 -22.14
N ASP A 14 22.71 -12.87 -23.27
CA ASP A 14 21.86 -13.11 -24.45
C ASP A 14 20.68 -14.04 -24.15
N ASN A 15 20.78 -14.84 -23.10
CA ASN A 15 19.70 -15.72 -22.63
C ASN A 15 18.72 -15.05 -21.67
N GLY A 16 18.90 -13.77 -21.39
CA GLY A 16 17.98 -13.01 -20.52
C GLY A 16 18.24 -13.21 -19.04
N ILE A 17 19.46 -13.47 -18.62
CA ILE A 17 19.83 -13.66 -17.22
C ILE A 17 20.67 -12.50 -16.73
N PHE A 18 20.31 -11.91 -15.60
CA PHE A 18 21.11 -10.90 -14.94
C PHE A 18 22.32 -11.55 -14.26
N THR A 19 23.52 -11.20 -14.69
CA THR A 19 24.76 -11.74 -14.13
C THR A 19 24.90 -11.57 -12.62
N PRO A 20 24.52 -10.43 -12.03
CA PRO A 20 24.57 -10.28 -10.56
C PRO A 20 23.64 -11.22 -9.78
N LEU A 21 22.61 -11.76 -10.43
CA LEU A 21 21.64 -12.66 -9.80
C LEU A 21 21.93 -14.14 -10.02
N GLN A 22 22.92 -14.47 -10.89
CA GLN A 22 23.18 -15.85 -11.32
C GLN A 22 23.56 -16.76 -10.16
N THR A 23 24.46 -16.32 -9.30
CA THR A 23 24.90 -17.13 -8.15
C THR A 23 23.75 -17.43 -7.21
N GLN A 24 22.91 -16.45 -6.93
CA GLN A 24 21.73 -16.63 -6.07
C GLN A 24 20.71 -17.57 -6.72
N GLU A 25 20.49 -17.45 -8.02
CA GLU A 25 19.63 -18.37 -8.75
C GLU A 25 20.13 -19.81 -8.67
N ASP A 26 21.43 -20.03 -8.88
CA ASP A 26 22.04 -21.34 -8.79
C ASP A 26 21.88 -21.95 -7.38
N GLU A 27 22.01 -21.14 -6.34
CA GLU A 27 21.76 -21.57 -4.95
C GLU A 27 20.30 -21.99 -4.75
N PHE A 28 19.35 -21.22 -5.26
CA PHE A 28 17.93 -21.59 -5.16
C PHE A 28 17.58 -22.86 -5.94
N ARG A 29 18.29 -23.16 -7.02
CA ARG A 29 18.07 -24.39 -7.81
C ARG A 29 18.59 -25.63 -7.12
N LYS A 30 19.57 -25.51 -6.22
CA LYS A 30 20.01 -26.62 -5.39
C LYS A 30 18.83 -27.13 -4.56
N ASP A 31 18.74 -28.43 -4.41
CA ASP A 31 17.69 -29.08 -3.60
C ASP A 31 16.27 -28.69 -3.99
N ASN A 32 16.07 -28.30 -5.26
CA ASN A 32 14.75 -27.87 -5.76
C ASN A 32 14.12 -26.72 -4.95
N GLY A 33 14.95 -25.74 -4.57
CA GLY A 33 14.57 -24.64 -3.68
C GLY A 33 13.36 -23.83 -4.15
N PHE A 34 13.20 -23.61 -5.46
CA PHE A 34 12.04 -22.90 -6.00
C PHE A 34 10.71 -23.57 -5.74
N GLN A 35 10.68 -24.87 -5.47
CA GLN A 35 9.48 -25.68 -5.26
C GLN A 35 9.22 -26.04 -3.79
N LYS A 36 10.01 -25.52 -2.85
CA LYS A 36 9.83 -25.79 -1.43
C LYS A 36 8.71 -24.93 -0.84
N PRO A 37 7.57 -25.53 -0.47
CA PRO A 37 6.47 -24.79 0.14
C PRO A 37 6.81 -24.37 1.59
N TYR A 38 6.13 -23.35 2.10
CA TYR A 38 6.24 -22.86 3.49
C TYR A 38 7.66 -22.65 3.99
N SER A 39 8.59 -22.41 3.10
CA SER A 39 9.99 -22.21 3.43
C SER A 39 10.33 -20.72 3.48
N THR A 40 11.19 -20.32 4.43
CA THR A 40 11.75 -18.96 4.47
C THR A 40 12.46 -18.59 3.17
N VAL A 41 12.99 -19.58 2.44
CA VAL A 41 13.59 -19.37 1.12
C VAL A 41 12.61 -18.75 0.12
N GLN A 42 11.30 -18.97 0.24
CA GLN A 42 10.31 -18.35 -0.64
C GLN A 42 10.26 -16.83 -0.48
N GLY A 43 10.51 -16.31 0.70
CA GLY A 43 10.69 -14.87 0.91
C GLY A 43 11.93 -14.32 0.20
N GLU A 44 13.04 -15.03 0.28
CA GLU A 44 14.29 -14.68 -0.40
C GLU A 44 14.17 -14.75 -1.92
N ILE A 45 13.47 -15.78 -2.43
CA ILE A 45 13.14 -15.89 -3.86
C ILE A 45 12.27 -14.72 -4.30
N GLY A 46 11.32 -14.30 -3.48
CA GLY A 46 10.49 -13.11 -3.75
C GLY A 46 11.32 -11.85 -3.91
N LEU A 47 12.31 -11.62 -3.07
CA LEU A 47 13.24 -10.48 -3.19
C LEU A 47 14.11 -10.59 -4.46
N PHE A 48 14.63 -11.76 -4.74
CA PHE A 48 15.40 -12.05 -5.96
C PHE A 48 14.60 -11.72 -7.23
N LEU A 49 13.35 -12.17 -7.32
CA LEU A 49 12.47 -11.90 -8.47
C LEU A 49 12.07 -10.41 -8.54
N THR A 50 11.85 -9.79 -7.40
CA THR A 50 11.57 -8.35 -7.32
C THR A 50 12.75 -7.54 -7.87
N ASP A 51 13.97 -7.89 -7.53
CA ASP A 51 15.18 -7.24 -8.05
C ASP A 51 15.28 -7.38 -9.57
N ALA A 52 15.04 -8.58 -10.09
CA ALA A 52 15.03 -8.81 -11.53
C ALA A 52 13.98 -7.95 -12.25
N PHE A 53 12.75 -7.95 -11.80
CA PHE A 53 11.66 -7.16 -12.41
C PHE A 53 11.84 -5.66 -12.24
N ASN A 54 12.42 -5.19 -11.14
CA ASN A 54 12.76 -3.78 -10.98
C ASN A 54 13.85 -3.34 -11.97
N CYS A 55 14.83 -4.18 -12.25
CA CYS A 55 15.84 -3.90 -13.30
C CYS A 55 15.17 -3.83 -14.68
N ILE A 56 14.30 -4.76 -15.02
CA ILE A 56 13.55 -4.73 -16.28
C ILE A 56 12.68 -3.48 -16.38
N TRP A 57 12.02 -3.12 -15.30
CA TRP A 57 11.20 -1.89 -15.25
C TRP A 57 12.06 -0.63 -15.48
N LYS A 58 13.25 -0.55 -14.89
CA LYS A 58 14.16 0.58 -15.15
C LYS A 58 14.51 0.71 -16.63
N ILE A 59 14.77 -0.40 -17.31
CA ILE A 59 15.03 -0.42 -18.76
C ILE A 59 13.80 0.10 -19.52
N ALA A 60 12.63 -0.39 -19.20
CA ALA A 60 11.37 0.03 -19.82
C ALA A 60 11.06 1.52 -19.56
N ASP A 61 11.29 1.99 -18.35
CA ASP A 61 11.09 3.39 -17.99
C ASP A 61 12.07 4.34 -18.71
N ALA A 62 13.31 3.92 -18.92
CA ALA A 62 14.28 4.64 -19.73
C ALA A 62 13.82 4.78 -21.19
N TYR A 63 13.20 3.75 -21.76
CA TYR A 63 12.55 3.87 -23.07
C TYR A 63 11.38 4.87 -23.05
N ARG A 64 10.50 4.76 -22.06
CA ARG A 64 9.37 5.68 -21.91
C ARG A 64 9.83 7.13 -21.81
N LYS A 65 10.93 7.38 -21.12
CA LYS A 65 11.59 8.71 -20.98
C LYS A 65 12.43 9.12 -22.18
N LYS A 66 12.50 8.30 -23.23
CA LYS A 66 13.33 8.54 -24.43
C LYS A 66 14.84 8.57 -24.17
N GLU A 67 15.29 7.93 -23.10
CA GLU A 67 16.71 7.78 -22.75
C GLU A 67 17.35 6.58 -23.43
N LEU A 68 16.55 5.57 -23.80
CA LEU A 68 16.97 4.40 -24.56
C LEU A 68 16.10 4.22 -25.80
N PRO A 69 16.67 3.81 -26.95
CA PRO A 69 15.89 3.44 -28.13
C PRO A 69 15.18 2.10 -27.94
N LEU A 70 14.09 1.89 -28.65
CA LEU A 70 13.27 0.67 -28.57
C LEU A 70 14.07 -0.60 -28.84
N GLU A 71 14.95 -0.58 -29.82
CA GLU A 71 15.74 -1.75 -30.24
C GLU A 71 16.62 -2.29 -29.10
N LYS A 72 17.08 -1.40 -28.21
CA LYS A 72 17.86 -1.77 -27.03
C LYS A 72 16.96 -2.11 -25.85
N ALA A 73 15.97 -1.27 -25.57
CA ALA A 73 15.11 -1.41 -24.41
C ALA A 73 14.20 -2.65 -24.50
N LEU A 74 13.82 -3.06 -25.71
CA LEU A 74 12.97 -4.23 -25.97
C LEU A 74 13.72 -5.24 -26.88
N SER A 75 15.01 -5.44 -26.63
CA SER A 75 15.83 -6.44 -27.31
C SER A 75 15.43 -7.86 -26.90
N ASP A 76 15.88 -8.86 -27.66
CA ASP A 76 15.57 -10.27 -27.38
C ASP A 76 16.02 -10.69 -25.98
N LYS A 77 17.14 -10.20 -25.49
CA LYS A 77 17.61 -10.52 -24.14
C LYS A 77 16.68 -9.95 -23.06
N VAL A 78 16.07 -8.80 -23.26
CA VAL A 78 15.06 -8.23 -22.34
C VAL A 78 13.78 -9.06 -22.37
N LEU A 79 13.32 -9.44 -23.56
CA LEU A 79 12.15 -10.33 -23.71
C LEU A 79 12.37 -11.68 -23.03
N LYS A 80 13.54 -12.26 -23.22
CA LYS A 80 13.94 -13.53 -22.57
C LYS A 80 14.01 -13.39 -21.05
N ALA A 81 14.47 -12.24 -20.53
CA ALA A 81 14.51 -11.99 -19.10
C ALA A 81 13.10 -11.97 -18.48
N ILE A 82 12.15 -11.29 -19.14
CA ILE A 82 10.75 -11.27 -18.67
C ILE A 82 10.18 -12.70 -18.60
N LEU A 83 10.44 -13.50 -19.63
CA LEU A 83 9.99 -14.90 -19.66
C LEU A 83 10.71 -15.77 -18.63
N HIS A 84 12.02 -15.61 -18.49
CA HIS A 84 12.83 -16.40 -17.55
C HIS A 84 12.37 -16.20 -16.10
N TYR A 85 12.39 -14.96 -15.62
CA TYR A 85 12.02 -14.65 -14.25
C TYR A 85 10.50 -14.79 -14.02
N GLY A 86 9.70 -14.51 -15.03
CA GLY A 86 8.26 -14.71 -14.99
C GLY A 86 7.87 -16.18 -14.82
N ASN A 87 8.53 -17.09 -15.55
CA ASN A 87 8.31 -18.52 -15.41
C ASN A 87 8.70 -19.04 -14.02
N ILE A 88 9.75 -18.53 -13.43
CA ILE A 88 10.11 -18.85 -12.03
C ILE A 88 8.98 -18.40 -11.11
N GLU A 89 8.52 -17.16 -11.24
CA GLU A 89 7.45 -16.62 -10.39
C GLU A 89 6.15 -17.42 -10.48
N LEU A 90 5.67 -17.68 -11.68
CA LEU A 90 4.42 -18.42 -11.87
C LEU A 90 4.52 -19.91 -11.49
N GLY A 91 5.72 -20.47 -11.51
CA GLY A 91 5.96 -21.85 -11.13
C GLY A 91 6.15 -22.11 -9.64
N ARG A 92 6.21 -21.08 -8.82
CA ARG A 92 6.41 -21.23 -7.38
C ARG A 92 5.15 -21.74 -6.66
N PRO A 93 5.27 -22.48 -5.54
CA PRO A 93 4.13 -22.82 -4.70
C PRO A 93 3.37 -21.59 -4.19
N ASN A 94 2.06 -21.72 -4.04
CA ASN A 94 1.20 -20.66 -3.49
C ASN A 94 1.24 -20.69 -1.96
N ASP A 95 2.24 -20.04 -1.37
CA ASP A 95 2.53 -20.09 0.05
C ASP A 95 2.76 -18.72 0.68
N GLY A 96 2.53 -18.61 1.99
CA GLY A 96 2.58 -17.39 2.77
C GLY A 96 3.80 -16.48 2.57
N PRO A 97 5.06 -16.94 2.63
CA PRO A 97 6.23 -16.07 2.56
C PRO A 97 6.43 -15.31 1.25
N ARG A 98 5.84 -15.75 0.14
CA ARG A 98 5.97 -15.05 -1.14
C ARG A 98 5.02 -13.87 -1.31
N PHE A 99 4.11 -13.67 -0.38
CA PHE A 99 2.99 -12.74 -0.46
C PHE A 99 3.36 -11.33 -0.93
N HIS A 100 4.30 -10.68 -0.26
CA HIS A 100 4.64 -9.28 -0.55
C HIS A 100 5.17 -9.09 -1.98
N ALA A 101 6.06 -9.95 -2.42
CA ALA A 101 6.60 -9.91 -3.78
C ALA A 101 5.54 -10.23 -4.82
N SER A 102 4.80 -11.33 -4.64
CA SER A 102 3.87 -11.84 -5.66
C SER A 102 2.57 -11.04 -5.79
N CYS A 103 2.10 -10.41 -4.70
CA CYS A 103 0.87 -9.63 -4.74
C CYS A 103 1.09 -8.13 -4.96
N PHE A 104 2.27 -7.60 -4.67
CA PHE A 104 2.54 -6.16 -4.77
C PHE A 104 3.71 -5.81 -5.69
N ALA A 105 4.92 -6.23 -5.35
CA ALA A 105 6.12 -5.74 -6.02
C ALA A 105 6.20 -6.19 -7.48
N ILE A 106 6.04 -7.48 -7.74
CA ILE A 106 6.10 -8.05 -9.10
C ILE A 106 4.94 -7.58 -9.97
N PRO A 107 3.67 -7.62 -9.53
CA PRO A 107 2.56 -7.07 -10.31
C PRO A 107 2.73 -5.59 -10.66
N THR A 108 3.22 -4.78 -9.74
CA THR A 108 3.49 -3.36 -9.98
C THR A 108 4.55 -3.17 -11.06
N ALA A 109 5.67 -3.89 -10.98
CA ALA A 109 6.70 -3.85 -12.01
C ALA A 109 6.15 -4.34 -13.37
N ALA A 110 5.46 -5.47 -13.39
CA ALA A 110 4.92 -6.07 -14.61
C ALA A 110 3.95 -5.13 -15.34
N VAL A 111 3.02 -4.51 -14.64
CA VAL A 111 2.05 -3.60 -15.25
C VAL A 111 2.73 -2.33 -15.77
N ASN A 112 3.73 -1.81 -15.07
CA ASN A 112 4.48 -0.64 -15.53
C ASN A 112 5.36 -0.95 -16.75
N ILE A 113 5.93 -2.15 -16.82
CA ILE A 113 6.65 -2.63 -18.01
C ILE A 113 5.67 -2.74 -19.20
N TYR A 114 4.51 -3.34 -19.00
CA TYR A 114 3.47 -3.44 -20.03
C TYR A 114 3.11 -2.07 -20.60
N TYR A 115 2.82 -1.09 -19.75
CA TYR A 115 2.44 0.26 -20.20
C TYR A 115 3.58 1.05 -20.82
N ALA A 116 4.82 0.83 -20.41
CA ALA A 116 5.97 1.44 -21.08
C ALA A 116 6.08 1.00 -22.54
N TYR A 117 5.72 -0.25 -22.83
CA TYR A 117 5.74 -0.84 -24.17
C TYR A 117 4.32 -1.03 -24.75
N LEU A 118 3.37 -0.18 -24.40
CA LEU A 118 1.96 -0.35 -24.70
C LEU A 118 1.68 -0.66 -26.17
N ALA A 119 2.26 0.12 -27.09
CA ALA A 119 2.05 -0.08 -28.53
C ALA A 119 2.52 -1.46 -29.00
N GLN A 120 3.66 -1.93 -28.49
CA GLN A 120 4.22 -3.23 -28.81
C GLN A 120 3.41 -4.38 -28.20
N MET A 121 2.90 -4.18 -26.98
CA MET A 121 2.07 -5.17 -26.29
C MET A 121 0.70 -5.29 -26.96
N GLU A 122 0.06 -4.18 -27.32
CA GLU A 122 -1.21 -4.18 -28.07
C GLU A 122 -1.04 -4.83 -29.46
N GLY A 123 0.06 -4.56 -30.14
CA GLY A 123 0.41 -5.23 -31.39
C GLY A 123 0.57 -6.74 -31.22
N ALA A 124 1.23 -7.17 -30.14
CA ALA A 124 1.42 -8.58 -29.83
C ALA A 124 0.08 -9.32 -29.58
N GLU A 125 -0.88 -8.67 -28.95
CA GLU A 125 -2.21 -9.23 -28.69
C GLU A 125 -2.96 -9.60 -30.00
N ILE A 126 -2.71 -8.88 -31.08
CA ILE A 126 -3.30 -9.14 -32.38
C ILE A 126 -2.33 -9.84 -33.34
N GLY A 127 -1.28 -10.47 -32.83
CA GLY A 127 -0.34 -11.27 -33.59
C GLY A 127 0.69 -10.50 -34.41
N GLN A 128 0.91 -9.22 -34.11
CA GLN A 128 1.91 -8.39 -34.77
C GLN A 128 3.24 -8.43 -34.02
N GLY A 129 4.34 -8.14 -34.74
CA GLY A 129 5.67 -8.05 -34.18
C GLY A 129 6.40 -9.39 -34.07
N ARG A 130 7.48 -9.40 -33.31
CA ARG A 130 8.32 -10.58 -33.12
C ARG A 130 7.60 -11.68 -32.35
N ALA A 131 7.95 -12.94 -32.64
CA ALA A 131 7.29 -14.10 -32.02
C ALA A 131 7.34 -14.09 -30.47
N LEU A 132 8.44 -13.64 -29.87
CA LEU A 132 8.58 -13.57 -28.41
C LEU A 132 7.63 -12.55 -27.75
N LEU A 133 7.22 -11.52 -28.47
CA LEU A 133 6.35 -10.45 -27.90
C LEU A 133 5.02 -10.98 -27.39
N ARG A 134 4.43 -11.97 -28.06
CA ARG A 134 3.16 -12.55 -27.60
C ARG A 134 3.28 -13.23 -26.25
N GLY A 135 4.32 -14.06 -26.09
CA GLY A 135 4.60 -14.72 -24.81
C GLY A 135 4.93 -13.73 -23.70
N VAL A 136 5.67 -12.66 -24.02
CA VAL A 136 5.98 -11.59 -23.06
C VAL A 136 4.74 -10.82 -22.64
N CYS A 137 3.87 -10.48 -23.60
CA CYS A 137 2.60 -9.82 -23.29
C CYS A 137 1.74 -10.68 -22.36
N ASP A 138 1.57 -11.96 -22.68
CA ASP A 138 0.82 -12.91 -21.85
C ASP A 138 1.45 -13.05 -20.45
N MET A 139 2.78 -13.08 -20.36
CA MET A 139 3.51 -13.16 -19.10
C MET A 139 3.28 -11.93 -18.23
N LEU A 140 3.44 -10.75 -18.77
CA LEU A 140 3.23 -9.48 -18.03
C LEU A 140 1.79 -9.37 -17.52
N LYS A 141 0.83 -9.78 -18.32
CA LYS A 141 -0.59 -9.81 -17.92
C LYS A 141 -0.83 -10.81 -16.78
N ALA A 142 -0.27 -12.01 -16.87
CA ALA A 142 -0.39 -13.03 -15.84
C ALA A 142 0.24 -12.57 -14.50
N LEU A 143 1.43 -11.97 -14.56
CA LEU A 143 2.11 -11.43 -13.38
C LEU A 143 1.32 -10.27 -12.75
N GLY A 144 0.80 -9.36 -13.57
CA GLY A 144 -0.04 -8.26 -13.11
C GLY A 144 -1.32 -8.74 -12.43
N LEU A 145 -1.93 -9.80 -12.96
CA LEU A 145 -3.16 -10.36 -12.42
C LEU A 145 -3.00 -10.87 -10.97
N GLN A 146 -1.80 -11.22 -10.54
CA GLN A 146 -1.55 -11.66 -9.17
C GLN A 146 -1.95 -10.62 -8.12
N ALA A 147 -1.96 -9.33 -8.44
CA ALA A 147 -2.49 -8.30 -7.55
C ALA A 147 -3.98 -8.49 -7.24
N TRP A 148 -4.74 -9.01 -8.19
CA TRP A 148 -6.17 -9.30 -8.05
C TRP A 148 -6.44 -10.65 -7.43
N THR A 149 -5.72 -11.69 -7.85
CA THR A 149 -5.92 -13.06 -7.39
C THR A 149 -5.32 -13.33 -6.02
N GLN A 150 -4.25 -12.62 -5.68
CA GLN A 150 -3.54 -12.77 -4.42
C GLN A 150 -3.29 -14.24 -4.07
N PRO A 151 -2.51 -14.97 -4.88
CA PRO A 151 -2.45 -16.43 -4.91
C PRO A 151 -1.98 -17.10 -3.63
N LEU A 152 -1.69 -16.32 -2.59
CA LEU A 152 -1.02 -16.80 -1.40
C LEU A 152 -1.86 -16.77 -0.16
N ARG A 153 -3.10 -16.41 -0.29
CA ARG A 153 -3.99 -16.51 0.83
C ARG A 153 -4.64 -17.88 0.87
N HIS A 154 -4.28 -18.60 1.90
CA HIS A 154 -4.94 -19.83 2.30
C HIS A 154 -6.26 -19.54 3.04
N ASP A 155 -7.14 -18.75 2.44
CA ASP A 155 -8.53 -18.88 2.79
C ASP A 155 -9.00 -20.15 2.09
N GLU A 156 -9.64 -21.05 2.79
CA GLU A 156 -10.16 -22.32 2.28
C GLU A 156 -11.05 -22.16 1.03
N THR A 157 -11.43 -20.95 0.73
CA THR A 157 -12.24 -20.53 -0.42
C THR A 157 -11.42 -20.07 -1.62
N ASP A 158 -10.08 -20.05 -1.53
CA ASP A 158 -9.19 -19.38 -2.48
C ASP A 158 -8.59 -20.23 -3.57
N GLU A 159 -9.12 -21.40 -3.79
CA GLU A 159 -8.66 -22.25 -4.90
C GLU A 159 -8.87 -21.62 -6.29
N ASN A 160 -9.61 -20.52 -6.37
CA ASN A 160 -9.92 -19.89 -7.62
C ASN A 160 -9.64 -18.40 -7.65
N VAL A 161 -8.96 -18.04 -8.68
CA VAL A 161 -8.80 -16.74 -9.29
C VAL A 161 -10.04 -15.88 -9.10
N VAL A 162 -9.89 -14.84 -8.28
CA VAL A 162 -10.88 -13.78 -8.09
C VAL A 162 -12.31 -14.27 -7.81
N SER A 163 -12.54 -14.84 -6.65
CA SER A 163 -13.88 -14.84 -6.10
C SER A 163 -14.31 -13.39 -5.89
N ILE A 164 -15.35 -12.93 -6.62
CA ILE A 164 -15.91 -11.59 -6.48
C ILE A 164 -16.31 -11.32 -5.03
N SER A 165 -16.91 -12.32 -4.38
CA SER A 165 -17.32 -12.24 -2.98
C SER A 165 -16.11 -12.01 -2.07
N ARG A 166 -15.04 -12.76 -2.27
CA ARG A 166 -13.81 -12.58 -1.51
C ARG A 166 -13.21 -11.20 -1.71
N PHE A 167 -13.04 -10.78 -2.95
CA PHE A 167 -12.49 -9.47 -3.26
C PHE A 167 -13.32 -8.35 -2.63
N ARG A 168 -14.65 -8.45 -2.74
CA ARG A 168 -15.58 -7.46 -2.18
C ARG A 168 -15.53 -7.38 -0.66
N ASN A 169 -15.35 -8.49 0.02
CA ASN A 169 -15.51 -8.62 1.47
C ASN A 169 -14.17 -8.75 2.22
N HIS A 170 -13.06 -8.57 1.55
CA HIS A 170 -11.76 -8.82 2.15
C HIS A 170 -11.38 -7.72 3.15
N VAL A 171 -10.90 -8.13 4.32
CA VAL A 171 -10.47 -7.23 5.41
C VAL A 171 -9.31 -6.30 5.09
N TRP A 172 -8.62 -6.55 4.01
CA TRP A 172 -7.40 -5.87 3.64
C TRP A 172 -7.54 -4.52 2.97
N TRP A 173 -8.72 -4.21 2.47
CA TRP A 173 -8.90 -3.02 1.64
C TRP A 173 -8.60 -1.73 2.38
N VAL A 174 -8.80 -1.73 3.70
CA VAL A 174 -8.65 -0.52 4.50
C VAL A 174 -7.33 -0.46 5.26
N GLY A 175 -6.77 -1.58 5.67
CA GLY A 175 -5.61 -1.60 6.56
C GLY A 175 -4.40 -2.35 6.03
N GLY A 176 -4.58 -3.63 5.68
CA GLY A 176 -3.45 -4.51 5.41
C GLY A 176 -2.92 -4.45 3.99
N ASN A 177 -3.69 -4.00 3.02
CA ASN A 177 -3.40 -4.16 1.60
C ASN A 177 -3.31 -2.86 0.78
N ALA A 178 -2.99 -1.78 1.45
CA ALA A 178 -2.89 -0.45 0.85
C ALA A 178 -2.02 -0.42 -0.42
N LEU A 179 -0.95 -1.22 -0.46
CA LEU A 179 -0.03 -1.27 -1.59
C LEU A 179 -0.64 -1.91 -2.85
N ALA A 180 -1.61 -2.80 -2.70
CA ALA A 180 -2.26 -3.45 -3.84
C ALA A 180 -3.09 -2.48 -4.68
N TYR A 181 -3.65 -1.44 -4.09
CA TYR A 181 -4.40 -0.42 -4.82
C TYR A 181 -3.60 0.23 -5.96
N ARG A 182 -2.28 0.28 -5.84
CA ARG A 182 -1.40 0.92 -6.84
C ARG A 182 -1.41 0.24 -8.20
N SER A 183 -1.62 -1.07 -8.24
CA SER A 183 -1.63 -1.85 -9.49
C SER A 183 -3.02 -2.33 -9.92
N LEU A 184 -4.02 -2.28 -9.05
CA LEU A 184 -5.34 -2.85 -9.34
C LEU A 184 -6.04 -2.17 -10.53
N LEU A 185 -6.12 -0.86 -10.58
CA LEU A 185 -6.73 -0.15 -11.69
C LEU A 185 -5.94 -0.32 -13.00
N PRO A 186 -4.62 -0.13 -13.03
CA PRO A 186 -3.83 -0.40 -14.23
C PRO A 186 -3.98 -1.83 -14.75
N VAL A 187 -4.05 -2.82 -13.87
CA VAL A 187 -4.27 -4.23 -14.27
C VAL A 187 -5.67 -4.42 -14.86
N ALA A 188 -6.70 -3.89 -14.23
CA ALA A 188 -8.07 -3.96 -14.76
C ALA A 188 -8.18 -3.33 -16.16
N ALA A 189 -7.53 -2.19 -16.37
CA ALA A 189 -7.46 -1.51 -17.65
C ALA A 189 -6.65 -2.34 -18.68
N MET A 190 -5.56 -2.95 -18.27
CA MET A 190 -4.74 -3.84 -19.12
C MET A 190 -5.57 -5.02 -19.65
N TYR A 191 -6.44 -5.59 -18.84
CA TYR A 191 -7.40 -6.63 -19.23
C TYR A 191 -8.65 -6.08 -19.92
N ARG A 192 -8.82 -4.76 -19.99
CA ARG A 192 -10.05 -4.12 -20.54
C ARG A 192 -11.31 -4.69 -19.91
N SER A 193 -11.26 -4.97 -18.62
CA SER A 193 -12.33 -5.62 -17.89
C SER A 193 -13.24 -4.61 -17.20
N ILE A 194 -14.40 -4.36 -17.78
CA ILE A 194 -15.45 -3.54 -17.18
C ILE A 194 -15.85 -4.08 -15.79
N PRO A 195 -16.12 -5.39 -15.63
CA PRO A 195 -16.47 -5.91 -14.30
C PRO A 195 -15.39 -5.71 -13.23
N MET A 196 -14.12 -5.78 -13.57
CA MET A 196 -13.03 -5.51 -12.63
C MET A 196 -13.02 -4.04 -12.20
N ILE A 197 -13.22 -3.11 -13.15
CA ILE A 197 -13.25 -1.68 -12.83
C ILE A 197 -14.47 -1.34 -11.96
N ASP A 198 -15.64 -1.89 -12.27
CA ASP A 198 -16.85 -1.73 -11.47
C ASP A 198 -16.63 -2.21 -10.03
N LEU A 199 -16.08 -3.40 -9.88
CA LEU A 199 -15.81 -3.98 -8.57
C LEU A 199 -14.78 -3.16 -7.78
N LEU A 200 -13.73 -2.69 -8.45
CA LEU A 200 -12.71 -1.86 -7.81
C LEU A 200 -13.28 -0.52 -7.33
N ALA A 201 -14.09 0.14 -8.14
CA ALA A 201 -14.76 1.38 -7.78
C ALA A 201 -15.68 1.19 -6.55
N GLU A 202 -16.46 0.11 -6.55
CA GLU A 202 -17.31 -0.27 -5.41
C GLU A 202 -16.47 -0.47 -4.14
N VAL A 203 -15.41 -1.26 -4.22
CA VAL A 203 -14.55 -1.59 -3.09
C VAL A 203 -13.82 -0.34 -2.56
N CYS A 204 -13.31 0.52 -3.44
CA CYS A 204 -12.65 1.75 -3.02
C CYS A 204 -13.61 2.68 -2.26
N GLN A 205 -14.84 2.85 -2.73
CA GLN A 205 -15.84 3.64 -2.02
C GLN A 205 -16.23 2.99 -0.69
N ARG A 206 -16.54 1.71 -0.70
CA ARG A 206 -16.97 0.97 0.49
C ARG A 206 -15.88 0.85 1.55
N GLY A 207 -14.60 0.76 1.13
CA GLY A 207 -13.45 0.64 2.03
C GLY A 207 -13.18 1.90 2.84
N ILE A 208 -13.69 3.06 2.42
CA ILE A 208 -13.59 4.31 3.19
C ILE A 208 -14.72 4.34 4.21
N SER A 209 -14.54 3.62 5.30
CA SER A 209 -15.55 3.42 6.34
C SER A 209 -14.92 3.25 7.70
N MET A 210 -15.72 3.39 8.76
CA MET A 210 -15.31 3.01 10.10
C MET A 210 -15.40 1.49 10.25
N THR A 211 -14.39 0.90 10.87
CA THR A 211 -14.41 -0.53 11.19
C THR A 211 -15.43 -0.81 12.30
N SER A 212 -16.11 -1.94 12.19
CA SER A 212 -16.97 -2.42 13.26
C SER A 212 -16.16 -3.13 14.32
N GLN A 213 -16.34 -2.73 15.58
CA GLN A 213 -15.57 -3.28 16.69
C GLN A 213 -16.36 -4.21 17.59
N ASN A 214 -17.67 -4.17 17.47
CA ASN A 214 -18.56 -4.91 18.36
C ASN A 214 -19.04 -6.23 17.76
N THR A 215 -18.85 -6.45 16.47
CA THR A 215 -19.38 -7.62 15.75
C THR A 215 -18.34 -8.17 14.79
N TYR A 216 -17.33 -8.82 15.34
CA TYR A 216 -16.24 -9.43 14.54
C TYR A 216 -16.73 -10.41 13.49
N SER A 217 -17.84 -11.09 13.73
CA SER A 217 -18.43 -12.01 12.78
C SER A 217 -19.13 -11.33 11.61
N GLU A 218 -19.47 -10.05 11.74
CA GLU A 218 -20.19 -9.26 10.74
C GLU A 218 -19.35 -8.19 10.08
N ALA A 219 -18.21 -7.84 10.68
CA ALA A 219 -17.29 -6.89 10.09
C ALA A 219 -16.52 -7.52 8.95
N PHE A 220 -16.62 -6.95 7.77
CA PHE A 220 -15.83 -7.38 6.62
C PHE A 220 -14.35 -7.08 6.80
N TRP A 221 -14.04 -6.04 7.59
CA TRP A 221 -12.67 -5.70 7.97
C TRP A 221 -12.60 -5.21 9.40
N THR A 222 -11.56 -5.69 10.07
CA THR A 222 -11.21 -5.25 11.44
C THR A 222 -10.19 -4.12 11.42
N GLU A 223 -9.55 -3.86 10.29
CA GLU A 223 -8.55 -2.80 10.11
C GLU A 223 -9.19 -1.53 9.52
N GLY A 224 -8.50 -0.41 9.63
CA GLY A 224 -8.94 0.88 9.09
C GLY A 224 -9.34 1.88 10.15
N PHE A 225 -10.20 2.81 9.81
CA PHE A 225 -10.63 3.86 10.73
C PHE A 225 -11.46 3.28 11.87
N THR A 226 -11.09 3.62 13.11
CA THR A 226 -11.84 3.23 14.30
C THR A 226 -12.86 4.30 14.67
N ALA A 227 -13.94 3.89 15.37
CA ALA A 227 -15.03 4.80 15.70
C ALA A 227 -14.63 5.96 16.63
N ASP A 228 -13.54 5.78 17.38
CA ASP A 228 -12.99 6.83 18.25
C ASP A 228 -12.15 7.90 17.51
N GLY A 229 -11.96 7.76 16.21
CA GLY A 229 -11.22 8.71 15.39
C GLY A 229 -9.72 8.39 15.22
N ALA A 230 -9.32 7.18 15.56
CA ALA A 230 -7.98 6.67 15.28
C ALA A 230 -8.02 5.63 14.14
N GLY A 231 -7.12 4.67 14.13
CA GLY A 231 -7.08 3.66 13.10
C GLY A 231 -6.29 2.43 13.49
N TRP A 232 -6.71 1.30 12.95
CA TRP A 232 -6.08 0.00 13.15
C TRP A 232 -5.40 -0.52 11.89
N GLY A 233 -4.27 -1.18 12.10
CA GLY A 233 -3.59 -1.99 11.10
C GLY A 233 -3.03 -3.25 11.74
N HIS A 234 -2.74 -4.28 10.94
CA HIS A 234 -2.29 -5.59 11.43
C HIS A 234 -3.18 -6.16 12.53
N GLY A 235 -4.48 -6.20 12.28
CA GLY A 235 -5.48 -6.53 13.27
C GLY A 235 -5.89 -5.31 14.08
N LYS A 236 -5.97 -5.47 15.40
CA LYS A 236 -6.44 -4.41 16.33
C LYS A 236 -5.29 -3.61 16.93
N GLN A 237 -4.32 -3.22 16.13
CA GLN A 237 -3.20 -2.41 16.58
C GLN A 237 -3.38 -0.95 16.15
N CYS A 238 -3.10 -0.02 17.06
CA CYS A 238 -3.16 1.42 16.76
C CYS A 238 -2.00 1.83 15.85
N LEU A 239 -2.19 1.68 14.54
CA LEU A 239 -1.28 2.13 13.50
C LEU A 239 -1.83 3.34 12.77
N ILE A 240 -2.27 4.34 13.52
CA ILE A 240 -3.00 5.52 13.02
C ILE A 240 -2.28 6.24 11.87
N TRP A 241 -0.94 6.25 11.86
CA TRP A 241 -0.14 6.94 10.86
C TRP A 241 0.27 6.07 9.66
N GLY A 242 -0.10 4.82 9.67
CA GLY A 242 0.27 3.85 8.66
C GLY A 242 -0.89 3.46 7.74
N TYR A 243 -1.29 2.20 7.82
CA TYR A 243 -2.22 1.57 6.87
C TYR A 243 -3.56 2.27 6.67
N PRO A 244 -4.26 2.82 7.70
CA PRO A 244 -5.52 3.52 7.47
C PRO A 244 -5.39 4.73 6.55
N ILE A 245 -4.31 5.50 6.69
CA ILE A 245 -4.01 6.64 5.80
C ILE A 245 -3.65 6.14 4.40
N ASP A 246 -2.76 5.15 4.31
CA ASP A 246 -2.30 4.62 3.04
C ASP A 246 -3.45 3.99 2.24
N GLY A 247 -4.26 3.15 2.87
CA GLY A 247 -5.42 2.53 2.24
C GLY A 247 -6.43 3.54 1.74
N THR A 248 -6.79 4.50 2.57
CA THR A 248 -7.73 5.56 2.20
C THR A 248 -7.18 6.46 1.11
N SER A 249 -5.92 6.86 1.19
CA SER A 249 -5.27 7.70 0.18
C SER A 249 -5.21 7.00 -1.19
N ASN A 250 -4.90 5.72 -1.22
CA ASN A 250 -4.89 4.93 -2.45
C ASN A 250 -6.31 4.76 -3.02
N ALA A 251 -7.30 4.47 -2.17
CA ALA A 251 -8.70 4.39 -2.60
C ALA A 251 -9.20 5.72 -3.18
N LEU A 252 -8.92 6.83 -2.53
CA LEU A 252 -9.25 8.17 -3.02
C LEU A 252 -8.55 8.50 -4.35
N SER A 253 -7.32 8.06 -4.51
CA SER A 253 -6.57 8.23 -5.76
C SER A 253 -7.24 7.51 -6.92
N ILE A 254 -7.67 6.26 -6.73
CA ILE A 254 -8.41 5.49 -7.73
C ILE A 254 -9.75 6.17 -8.05
N LEU A 255 -10.52 6.55 -7.03
CA LEU A 255 -11.79 7.24 -7.24
C LEU A 255 -11.61 8.57 -7.98
N ASN A 256 -10.52 9.29 -7.71
CA ASN A 256 -10.19 10.53 -8.41
C ASN A 256 -9.85 10.29 -9.90
N LEU A 257 -9.11 9.22 -10.21
CA LEU A 257 -8.81 8.83 -11.59
C LEU A 257 -10.06 8.42 -12.36
N LEU A 258 -11.07 7.90 -11.69
CA LEU A 258 -12.34 7.48 -12.31
C LEU A 258 -13.35 8.63 -12.50
N LYS A 259 -13.07 9.83 -11.98
CA LYS A 259 -13.94 11.00 -12.19
C LYS A 259 -14.13 11.28 -13.67
N GLY A 260 -15.37 11.59 -14.06
CA GLY A 260 -15.72 11.85 -15.45
C GLY A 260 -15.86 10.60 -16.33
N THR A 261 -15.70 9.41 -15.77
CA THR A 261 -15.93 8.13 -16.44
C THR A 261 -17.27 7.51 -16.01
N PRO A 262 -17.76 6.48 -16.70
CA PRO A 262 -18.96 5.74 -16.28
C PRO A 262 -18.82 5.08 -14.88
N TRP A 263 -17.61 4.88 -14.40
CA TRP A 263 -17.31 4.31 -13.08
C TRP A 263 -17.12 5.34 -11.99
N SER A 264 -17.36 6.60 -12.28
CA SER A 264 -17.22 7.69 -11.30
C SER A 264 -18.13 7.44 -10.09
N LYS A 265 -17.55 7.56 -8.90
CA LYS A 265 -18.27 7.48 -7.64
C LYS A 265 -17.96 8.69 -6.78
N ALA A 266 -19.03 9.28 -6.23
CA ALA A 266 -18.91 10.31 -5.21
C ALA A 266 -18.56 9.67 -3.86
N LEU A 267 -18.02 10.47 -2.94
CA LEU A 267 -18.01 10.10 -1.53
C LEU A 267 -19.43 10.27 -0.99
N ASN A 268 -19.97 9.21 -0.41
CA ASN A 268 -21.26 9.25 0.27
C ASN A 268 -21.13 9.81 1.70
N ARG A 269 -22.25 9.90 2.41
CA ARG A 269 -22.25 10.45 3.78
C ARG A 269 -21.41 9.62 4.73
N ASP A 270 -21.45 8.30 4.63
CA ASP A 270 -20.66 7.40 5.48
C ASP A 270 -19.17 7.57 5.23
N ASN A 271 -18.74 7.73 3.97
CA ASN A 271 -17.36 8.03 3.63
C ASN A 271 -16.91 9.36 4.25
N ALA A 272 -17.69 10.40 4.06
CA ALA A 272 -17.38 11.74 4.59
C ALA A 272 -17.27 11.73 6.12
N GLU A 273 -18.19 11.07 6.79
CA GLU A 273 -18.16 10.94 8.25
C GLU A 273 -16.95 10.15 8.77
N ALA A 274 -16.59 9.06 8.09
CA ALA A 274 -15.41 8.28 8.45
C ALA A 274 -14.12 9.09 8.31
N ILE A 275 -13.98 9.80 7.20
CA ILE A 275 -12.81 10.66 6.93
C ILE A 275 -12.75 11.79 7.96
N LEU A 276 -13.86 12.49 8.18
CA LEU A 276 -13.89 13.63 9.09
C LEU A 276 -13.62 13.20 10.54
N ASN A 277 -14.20 12.08 10.98
CA ASN A 277 -13.93 11.52 12.30
C ASN A 277 -12.45 11.19 12.50
N PHE A 278 -11.82 10.59 11.49
CA PHE A 278 -10.38 10.30 11.52
C PHE A 278 -9.52 11.57 11.54
N LEU A 279 -9.85 12.56 10.73
CA LEU A 279 -9.10 13.83 10.70
C LEU A 279 -9.22 14.59 12.02
N ARG A 280 -10.38 14.58 12.64
CA ARG A 280 -10.60 15.14 13.97
C ARG A 280 -9.79 14.38 15.04
N GLY A 281 -9.94 13.07 15.07
CA GLY A 281 -9.22 12.20 16.01
C GLY A 281 -7.71 12.28 15.84
N GLY A 282 -7.24 12.22 14.61
CA GLY A 282 -5.81 12.33 14.28
C GLY A 282 -5.19 13.64 14.74
N SER A 283 -5.94 14.73 14.75
CA SER A 283 -5.43 16.02 15.25
C SER A 283 -5.04 15.99 16.72
N TRP A 284 -5.66 15.13 17.51
CA TRP A 284 -5.29 14.94 18.92
C TRP A 284 -3.92 14.30 19.10
N TYR A 285 -3.53 13.43 18.17
CA TYR A 285 -2.23 12.78 18.15
C TYR A 285 -1.12 13.63 17.53
N TYR A 286 -1.46 14.84 17.08
CA TYR A 286 -0.58 15.73 16.37
C TYR A 286 -0.29 16.97 17.21
N TYR A 287 0.99 17.18 17.57
CA TYR A 287 1.40 18.27 18.42
C TYR A 287 2.65 18.96 17.89
N LYS A 288 2.62 20.28 17.75
CA LYS A 288 3.72 21.11 17.25
C LYS A 288 4.33 20.59 15.94
N GLY A 289 3.53 20.10 15.05
CA GLY A 289 3.99 19.56 13.77
C GLY A 289 4.55 18.14 13.82
N TYR A 290 4.52 17.48 14.96
CA TYR A 290 5.02 16.13 15.14
C TYR A 290 3.91 15.14 15.47
N ARG A 291 4.07 13.90 14.98
CA ARG A 291 3.28 12.77 15.43
C ARG A 291 3.87 12.14 16.69
N LEU A 292 3.03 11.42 17.42
CA LEU A 292 3.51 10.66 18.57
C LEU A 292 4.35 9.46 18.11
N PRO A 293 5.51 9.22 18.73
CA PRO A 293 6.45 8.20 18.25
C PRO A 293 5.97 6.76 18.45
N CYS A 294 5.12 6.48 19.43
CA CYS A 294 4.73 5.13 19.80
C CYS A 294 3.52 4.57 19.02
N LEU A 295 3.04 5.29 18.01
CA LEU A 295 1.82 4.92 17.26
C LEU A 295 2.10 4.37 15.88
N ASP A 296 3.31 3.90 15.64
CA ASP A 296 3.71 3.25 14.40
C ASP A 296 4.89 2.32 14.65
N ARG A 297 4.99 1.26 13.87
CA ARG A 297 6.06 0.27 13.99
C ARG A 297 7.44 0.90 13.83
N GLY A 298 8.31 0.69 14.79
CA GLY A 298 9.71 1.14 14.75
C GLY A 298 9.92 2.65 14.80
N SER A 299 8.90 3.48 14.63
CA SER A 299 9.06 4.94 14.63
C SER A 299 9.55 5.48 15.97
N TYR A 300 9.23 4.78 17.05
CA TYR A 300 9.75 5.08 18.40
C TYR A 300 11.28 5.07 18.46
N VAL A 301 11.91 4.12 17.75
CA VAL A 301 13.37 3.96 17.73
C VAL A 301 14.02 4.83 16.67
N TYR A 302 13.43 4.85 15.46
CA TYR A 302 14.08 5.46 14.30
C TYR A 302 13.76 6.95 14.13
N ASN A 303 12.51 7.32 14.34
CA ASN A 303 12.03 8.69 14.11
C ASN A 303 11.07 9.12 15.22
N PRO A 304 11.56 9.29 16.46
CA PRO A 304 10.69 9.56 17.61
C PRO A 304 9.91 10.88 17.50
N MET A 305 10.37 11.82 16.69
CA MET A 305 9.76 13.13 16.49
C MET A 305 9.49 13.42 15.01
N GLU A 306 9.07 12.44 14.25
CA GLU A 306 8.80 12.61 12.82
C GLU A 306 7.56 13.47 12.57
N GLN A 307 7.65 14.33 11.56
CA GLN A 307 6.51 15.13 11.12
C GLN A 307 5.42 14.27 10.49
N SER A 308 4.18 14.62 10.76
CA SER A 308 3.00 13.90 10.24
C SER A 308 2.66 14.28 8.80
N ILE A 309 3.60 14.10 7.87
CA ILE A 309 3.43 14.45 6.46
C ILE A 309 2.27 13.68 5.78
N PRO A 310 2.12 12.36 5.97
CA PRO A 310 1.02 11.62 5.35
C PRO A 310 -0.37 12.13 5.77
N TYR A 311 -0.54 12.49 7.04
CA TYR A 311 -1.76 13.11 7.55
C TYR A 311 -2.07 14.45 6.86
N ALA A 312 -1.06 15.33 6.78
CA ALA A 312 -1.20 16.62 6.11
C ALA A 312 -1.53 16.47 4.62
N LYS A 313 -0.88 15.53 3.93
CA LYS A 313 -1.16 15.24 2.50
C LYS A 313 -2.56 14.70 2.29
N MET A 314 -3.05 13.82 3.15
CA MET A 314 -4.42 13.32 3.09
C MET A 314 -5.43 14.46 3.27
N LEU A 315 -5.21 15.33 4.25
CA LEU A 315 -6.06 16.50 4.49
C LEU A 315 -6.08 17.44 3.28
N ASP A 316 -4.92 17.72 2.70
CA ASP A 316 -4.81 18.56 1.49
C ASP A 316 -5.56 17.93 0.29
N ASN A 317 -5.44 16.63 0.10
CA ASN A 317 -6.17 15.90 -0.94
C ASN A 317 -7.69 15.99 -0.74
N ILE A 318 -8.17 15.82 0.47
CA ILE A 318 -9.61 15.94 0.80
C ILE A 318 -10.11 17.34 0.49
N VAL A 319 -9.41 18.37 0.93
CA VAL A 319 -9.80 19.77 0.68
C VAL A 319 -9.74 20.10 -0.82
N THR A 320 -8.74 19.63 -1.54
CA THR A 320 -8.55 19.94 -2.96
C THR A 320 -9.53 19.18 -3.87
N ASN A 321 -9.76 17.90 -3.62
CA ASN A 321 -10.45 17.03 -4.58
C ASN A 321 -11.85 16.58 -4.14
N TRP A 322 -12.18 16.70 -2.86
CA TRP A 322 -13.37 16.06 -2.29
C TRP A 322 -14.20 16.98 -1.37
N ILE A 323 -13.88 18.28 -1.34
CA ILE A 323 -14.50 19.22 -0.41
C ILE A 323 -16.03 19.30 -0.58
N ASP A 324 -16.53 19.14 -1.80
CA ASP A 324 -17.97 19.19 -2.10
C ASP A 324 -18.76 18.03 -1.50
N SER A 325 -18.09 16.97 -1.02
CA SER A 325 -18.73 15.85 -0.31
C SER A 325 -19.07 16.17 1.15
N PHE A 326 -18.66 17.32 1.63
CA PHE A 326 -18.82 17.76 3.02
C PHE A 326 -19.80 18.92 3.11
N THR A 327 -20.49 19.04 4.26
CA THR A 327 -21.38 20.18 4.50
C THR A 327 -20.61 21.50 4.58
N PRO A 328 -21.25 22.66 4.40
CA PRO A 328 -20.57 23.96 4.51
C PRO A 328 -19.82 24.14 5.84
N GLU A 329 -20.38 23.67 6.95
CA GLU A 329 -19.75 23.74 8.26
C GLU A 329 -18.53 22.84 8.34
N GLU A 330 -18.64 21.62 7.81
CA GLU A 330 -17.53 20.66 7.73
C GLU A 330 -16.41 21.16 6.80
N GLN A 331 -16.76 21.80 5.69
CA GLN A 331 -15.77 22.42 4.80
C GLN A 331 -14.95 23.51 5.52
N LYS A 332 -15.59 24.34 6.31
CA LYS A 332 -14.91 25.36 7.12
C LYS A 332 -13.98 24.69 8.16
N GLU A 333 -14.46 23.65 8.81
CA GLU A 333 -13.68 22.89 9.78
C GLU A 333 -12.43 22.27 9.14
N LEU A 334 -12.57 21.62 7.99
CA LEU A 334 -11.45 21.01 7.26
C LEU A 334 -10.43 22.07 6.82
N GLN A 335 -10.88 23.20 6.32
CA GLN A 335 -10.00 24.32 5.91
C GLN A 335 -9.28 24.92 7.12
N GLN A 336 -9.95 25.08 8.24
CA GLN A 336 -9.35 25.54 9.49
C GLN A 336 -8.29 24.57 10.01
N LEU A 337 -8.59 23.27 9.99
CA LEU A 337 -7.63 22.22 10.36
C LEU A 337 -6.40 22.23 9.45
N GLN A 338 -6.60 22.43 8.15
CA GLN A 338 -5.51 22.54 7.18
C GLN A 338 -4.59 23.74 7.50
N VAL A 339 -5.17 24.89 7.82
CA VAL A 339 -4.40 26.08 8.23
C VAL A 339 -3.62 25.84 9.52
N GLU A 340 -4.23 25.18 10.50
CA GLU A 340 -3.60 24.83 11.77
C GLU A 340 -2.39 23.89 11.56
N VAL A 341 -2.59 22.81 10.83
CA VAL A 341 -1.52 21.85 10.52
C VAL A 341 -0.37 22.51 9.79
N LYS A 342 -0.66 23.38 8.82
CA LYS A 342 0.35 24.11 8.05
C LYS A 342 1.14 25.09 8.92
N LYS A 343 0.47 25.87 9.76
CA LYS A 343 1.12 26.82 10.67
C LYS A 343 2.06 26.13 11.63
N ASN A 344 1.60 25.06 12.24
CA ASN A 344 2.38 24.34 13.23
C ASN A 344 3.59 23.59 12.65
N ARG A 345 3.55 23.22 11.36
CA ARG A 345 4.71 22.67 10.65
C ARG A 345 5.78 23.70 10.35
N ILE A 346 5.40 24.93 10.08
CA ILE A 346 6.32 26.01 9.69
C ILE A 346 6.95 26.66 10.91
N ASN A 347 6.20 26.83 11.99
CA ASN A 347 6.63 27.57 13.16
C ASN A 347 6.26 26.83 14.45
N MET A 348 7.04 25.81 14.77
CA MET A 348 6.81 24.97 15.93
C MET A 348 7.06 25.68 17.28
N ASN A 349 7.85 26.77 17.27
CA ASN A 349 8.13 27.54 18.48
C ASN A 349 6.96 28.44 18.90
N ASN A 350 6.09 28.80 17.96
CA ASN A 350 4.90 29.60 18.19
C ASN A 350 3.65 28.75 17.93
N TYR A 351 3.52 27.66 18.68
CA TYR A 351 2.40 26.76 18.55
C TYR A 351 1.06 27.47 18.82
N VAL A 352 0.14 27.31 17.87
CA VAL A 352 -1.24 27.77 18.01
C VAL A 352 -2.12 26.57 18.31
N LEU A 353 -2.73 26.58 19.50
CA LEU A 353 -3.64 25.51 19.89
C LEU A 353 -4.91 25.55 18.99
N GLY A 354 -5.19 24.40 18.37
CA GLY A 354 -6.39 24.25 17.55
C GLY A 354 -7.65 24.04 18.36
N VAL A 355 -8.75 23.79 17.64
CA VAL A 355 -10.06 23.56 18.25
C VAL A 355 -10.17 22.24 19.00
N TYR A 356 -9.33 21.25 18.64
CA TYR A 356 -9.29 19.94 19.29
C TYR A 356 -8.23 19.94 20.40
N ASN A 357 -8.68 20.28 21.60
CA ASN A 357 -7.84 20.41 22.78
C ASN A 357 -8.61 20.01 24.04
N GLY A 358 -7.91 19.92 25.15
CA GLY A 358 -8.45 19.45 26.41
C GLY A 358 -8.09 17.98 26.67
N THR A 359 -9.03 17.18 27.11
CA THR A 359 -8.80 15.76 27.43
C THR A 359 -9.73 14.90 26.59
N ARG A 360 -9.18 13.87 25.94
CA ARG A 360 -9.97 12.90 25.16
C ARG A 360 -9.52 11.48 25.46
N TRP A 361 -10.50 10.61 25.63
CA TRP A 361 -10.35 9.17 25.69
C TRP A 361 -10.67 8.54 24.37
N PHE A 362 -9.71 7.76 23.82
CA PHE A 362 -9.90 6.97 22.60
C PHE A 362 -10.28 5.56 23.01
N PHE A 363 -11.57 5.30 23.02
CA PHE A 363 -12.16 4.11 23.64
C PHE A 363 -11.90 2.79 22.89
N ASN A 364 -11.49 2.85 21.63
CA ASN A 364 -11.11 1.65 20.88
C ASN A 364 -9.61 1.34 20.97
N ASN A 365 -8.81 2.36 21.16
CA ASN A 365 -7.36 2.28 21.17
C ASN A 365 -6.77 2.36 22.57
N ASP A 366 -7.60 2.59 23.56
CA ASP A 366 -7.18 2.75 24.97
C ASP A 366 -6.09 3.79 25.15
N ASP A 367 -6.23 4.90 24.44
CA ASP A 367 -5.35 6.06 24.58
C ASP A 367 -6.05 7.20 25.30
N LEU A 368 -5.38 7.79 26.28
CA LEU A 368 -5.81 9.03 26.91
C LEU A 368 -4.88 10.16 26.48
N ILE A 369 -5.46 11.21 25.90
CA ILE A 369 -4.69 12.36 25.45
C ILE A 369 -5.18 13.62 26.19
N LYS A 370 -4.21 14.37 26.71
CA LYS A 370 -4.42 15.73 27.17
C LYS A 370 -3.56 16.68 26.34
N LYS A 371 -4.23 17.59 25.66
CA LYS A 371 -3.62 18.54 24.73
C LYS A 371 -3.95 19.97 25.13
N THR A 372 -2.91 20.75 25.40
CA THR A 372 -3.00 22.18 25.76
C THR A 372 -2.02 23.00 24.92
N SER A 373 -2.03 24.33 25.09
CA SER A 373 -1.03 25.19 24.44
C SER A 373 0.39 24.91 24.93
N ASP A 374 0.54 24.45 26.14
CA ASP A 374 1.85 24.36 26.81
C ASP A 374 2.43 22.94 26.82
N TYR A 375 1.56 21.94 26.79
CA TYR A 375 1.99 20.56 26.86
C TYR A 375 1.00 19.60 26.19
N HIS A 376 1.50 18.42 25.89
CA HIS A 376 0.74 17.29 25.35
C HIS A 376 1.12 16.03 26.12
N ILE A 377 0.14 15.34 26.66
CA ILE A 377 0.32 14.07 27.37
C ILE A 377 -0.49 12.99 26.67
N THR A 378 0.15 11.88 26.39
CA THR A 378 -0.51 10.67 25.89
C THR A 378 -0.19 9.51 26.82
N VAL A 379 -1.23 8.82 27.26
CA VAL A 379 -1.12 7.52 27.92
C VAL A 379 -1.60 6.46 26.93
N ASN A 380 -0.69 5.62 26.48
CA ASN A 380 -0.96 4.56 25.51
C ASN A 380 -1.02 3.22 26.22
N MET A 381 -2.09 2.45 26.00
CA MET A 381 -2.31 1.18 26.68
C MET A 381 -2.77 0.11 25.69
N ALA A 382 -2.38 -1.13 25.96
CA ALA A 382 -2.96 -2.30 25.36
C ALA A 382 -4.10 -2.86 26.22
N SER A 383 -5.05 -3.54 25.61
CA SER A 383 -6.20 -4.14 26.30
C SER A 383 -6.78 -5.29 25.48
N VAL A 384 -7.89 -5.83 25.93
CA VAL A 384 -8.68 -6.79 25.14
C VAL A 384 -9.28 -6.17 23.87
N ARG A 385 -9.34 -4.84 23.79
CA ARG A 385 -9.88 -4.09 22.65
C ARG A 385 -8.82 -3.71 21.63
N CYS A 386 -7.61 -3.44 22.08
CA CYS A 386 -6.51 -2.98 21.24
C CYS A 386 -5.23 -3.71 21.64
N ASP A 387 -4.68 -4.46 20.70
CA ASP A 387 -3.43 -5.19 20.92
C ASP A 387 -2.26 -4.21 21.02
N GLY A 388 -1.21 -4.62 21.72
CA GLY A 388 0.06 -3.91 21.71
C GLY A 388 0.70 -3.90 20.31
N LEU A 389 1.52 -2.90 20.05
CA LEU A 389 2.24 -2.82 18.77
C LEU A 389 3.13 -4.04 18.60
N GLU A 390 3.13 -4.57 17.37
CA GLU A 390 3.98 -5.70 17.04
C GLU A 390 5.46 -5.34 17.07
N SER A 391 6.26 -6.30 17.50
CA SER A 391 7.70 -6.14 17.68
C SER A 391 8.52 -6.50 16.45
N ALA A 392 7.97 -6.36 15.27
CA ALA A 392 8.48 -7.06 14.10
C ALA A 392 9.46 -6.30 13.22
N VAL A 393 9.91 -5.10 13.61
CA VAL A 393 10.71 -4.30 12.69
C VAL A 393 12.12 -4.06 13.21
N ASN A 394 13.06 -4.85 12.71
CA ASN A 394 14.49 -4.72 13.01
C ASN A 394 14.76 -4.72 14.53
N MET A 395 15.39 -3.71 15.05
CA MET A 395 15.75 -3.64 16.46
C MET A 395 14.68 -3.01 17.36
N ALA A 396 13.44 -2.89 16.88
CA ALA A 396 12.35 -2.29 17.65
C ALA A 396 11.63 -3.28 18.59
N ASP A 397 11.92 -4.57 18.50
CA ASP A 397 11.24 -5.64 19.20
C ASP A 397 11.14 -5.41 20.71
N GLU A 398 12.23 -5.07 21.35
CA GLU A 398 12.27 -4.82 22.79
C GLU A 398 11.49 -3.56 23.19
N TYR A 399 11.42 -2.58 22.33
CA TYR A 399 10.77 -1.30 22.60
C TYR A 399 9.28 -1.31 22.30
N ASN A 400 8.84 -2.12 21.35
CA ASN A 400 7.42 -2.24 20.99
C ASN A 400 6.60 -3.02 22.03
N PHE A 401 7.23 -3.81 22.86
CA PHE A 401 6.55 -4.53 23.94
C PHE A 401 6.08 -3.59 25.06
N TYR A 402 6.95 -2.72 25.53
CA TYR A 402 6.68 -1.84 26.66
C TYR A 402 5.85 -0.58 26.34
N PRO A 403 5.88 0.01 25.13
CA PRO A 403 5.13 1.23 24.84
C PRO A 403 3.61 1.13 25.05
N THR A 404 3.08 -0.08 25.02
CA THR A 404 1.63 -0.31 25.17
C THR A 404 1.23 -0.80 26.57
N ASP A 405 2.17 -0.89 27.49
CA ASP A 405 1.94 -1.29 28.87
C ASP A 405 1.80 -0.08 29.81
N GLY A 406 1.02 0.90 29.38
CA GLY A 406 0.78 2.12 30.14
C GLY A 406 1.84 3.21 29.95
N LEU A 407 2.51 3.24 28.79
CA LEU A 407 3.48 4.28 28.49
C LEU A 407 2.85 5.67 28.51
N THR A 408 3.46 6.56 29.26
CA THR A 408 3.08 7.97 29.28
C THR A 408 4.13 8.82 28.59
N LEU A 409 3.72 9.53 27.55
CA LEU A 409 4.55 10.52 26.87
C LEU A 409 4.15 11.93 27.29
N PHE A 410 5.17 12.71 27.59
CA PHE A 410 5.02 14.11 27.96
C PHE A 410 5.83 14.98 26.99
N GLN A 411 5.16 15.91 26.30
CA GLN A 411 5.74 16.81 25.30
C GLN A 411 5.52 18.27 25.64
#